data_756fba703182cc9e1f0d34252164b4ab
#
_entry.id   756fba703182cc9e1f0d34252164b4ab
#
_cell.length_a   1.000
_cell.length_b   1.000
_cell.length_c   1.000
_cell.angle_alpha   90.00
_cell.angle_beta   90.00
_cell.angle_gamma   90.00
#
_symmetry.space_group_name_H-M   'P 1'
#
loop_
_entity.id
_entity.type
_entity.pdbx_description
1 polymer ?
#
loop_
_entity_poly.entity_id
_entity_poly.type
_entity_poly.pdbx_seq_one_letter_code
_entity_poly.pdbx_strand_id
1 'polypeptide(L)'
;RLWPGEPVKKPTKPEKQNLISRLANRTYHYYKNLTFDYSSCSDEWADAISQAISLIKAQKTEIPARTMAVLTFLEICFCQGWNDETSSELLDEIVSTFGIEYATETVIFWWQIDFDFDYKDEHLTFFINYADSSKDSYRRNNDKFSLRLRKHLSLAEEEVWQNCIAKLLVALPDISLYRQPLIAILMPEIPEVAHEIVHRLHQVADVPQLEMLKLVATDPFTLEILENYQYIDVFNTYGASWSATVLREQGIAALARLASYAEEDNCGDVLKCINHPLAITALIEAADTNKRCYERLIKSAENFPSATIAALAEALVKKDDKR
;
A
#
# COMPACT_ATOMS: atom_id res chain seq x y z
N ARG A 1 10.70 -15.52 2.49
CA ARG A 1 9.80 -14.41 2.15
C ARG A 1 8.41 -14.79 2.59
N LEU A 2 7.88 -14.12 3.57
CA LEU A 2 6.58 -14.45 4.12
C LEU A 2 5.68 -13.22 3.99
N TRP A 3 4.45 -13.43 3.53
CA TRP A 3 3.39 -12.44 3.54
C TRP A 3 2.44 -12.75 4.71
N PRO A 4 2.21 -11.84 5.66
CA PRO A 4 1.35 -12.07 6.81
C PRO A 4 -0.15 -11.99 6.50
N GLY A 5 -0.52 -11.85 5.24
CA GLY A 5 -1.90 -11.73 4.81
C GLY A 5 -2.61 -13.06 4.55
N GLU A 6 -3.83 -12.99 4.03
CA GLU A 6 -4.65 -14.14 3.68
C GLU A 6 -3.95 -15.11 2.72
N PRO A 7 -4.22 -16.43 2.81
CA PRO A 7 -3.69 -17.39 1.88
C PRO A 7 -4.09 -17.04 0.44
N VAL A 8 -3.13 -17.16 -0.48
CA VAL A 8 -3.36 -16.89 -1.91
C VAL A 8 -4.35 -17.91 -2.44
N LYS A 9 -5.58 -17.49 -2.71
CA LYS A 9 -6.43 -18.23 -3.63
C LYS A 9 -5.73 -18.18 -4.99
N LYS A 10 -5.36 -19.35 -5.55
CA LYS A 10 -4.84 -19.39 -6.92
C LYS A 10 -5.91 -18.80 -7.82
N PRO A 11 -5.65 -17.65 -8.47
CA PRO A 11 -6.63 -17.09 -9.37
C PRO A 11 -6.85 -18.09 -10.52
N THR A 12 -8.11 -18.30 -10.89
CA THR A 12 -8.43 -18.95 -12.18
C THR A 12 -7.82 -18.06 -13.24
N LYS A 13 -6.91 -18.62 -14.08
CA LYS A 13 -6.27 -17.84 -15.16
C LYS A 13 -7.36 -17.25 -16.06
N PRO A 14 -7.61 -15.94 -16.02
CA PRO A 14 -8.48 -15.32 -17.01
C PRO A 14 -7.79 -15.43 -18.37
N GLU A 15 -8.56 -15.63 -19.43
CA GLU A 15 -8.03 -15.52 -20.77
C GLU A 15 -7.54 -14.08 -21.01
N LYS A 16 -6.34 -13.92 -21.56
CA LYS A 16 -5.71 -12.60 -21.80
C LYS A 16 -6.65 -11.62 -22.51
N GLN A 17 -7.40 -12.12 -23.48
CA GLN A 17 -8.37 -11.33 -24.24
C GLN A 17 -9.50 -10.78 -23.38
N ASN A 18 -9.92 -11.52 -22.34
CA ASN A 18 -11.01 -11.10 -21.46
C ASN A 18 -10.61 -9.96 -20.52
N LEU A 19 -9.39 -9.93 -20.00
CA LEU A 19 -8.94 -8.85 -19.13
C LEU A 19 -8.86 -7.52 -19.89
N ILE A 20 -8.17 -7.50 -21.03
CA ILE A 20 -8.00 -6.28 -21.83
C ILE A 20 -9.37 -5.77 -22.34
N SER A 21 -10.21 -6.66 -22.86
CA SER A 21 -11.54 -6.29 -23.35
C SER A 21 -12.44 -5.78 -22.23
N ARG A 22 -12.32 -6.33 -21.02
CA ARG A 22 -13.10 -5.88 -19.86
C ARG A 22 -12.67 -4.49 -19.41
N LEU A 23 -11.36 -4.26 -19.28
CA LEU A 23 -10.82 -2.95 -18.95
C LEU A 23 -11.22 -1.91 -19.99
N ALA A 24 -11.03 -2.23 -21.27
CA ALA A 24 -11.40 -1.36 -22.36
C ALA A 24 -12.91 -1.03 -22.39
N ASN A 25 -13.78 -2.01 -22.19
CA ASN A 25 -15.23 -1.80 -22.20
C ASN A 25 -15.71 -0.97 -21.00
N ARG A 26 -15.17 -1.22 -19.80
CA ARG A 26 -15.51 -0.44 -18.61
C ARG A 26 -15.06 1.01 -18.78
N THR A 27 -13.81 1.19 -19.19
CA THR A 27 -13.25 2.51 -19.44
C THR A 27 -14.06 3.26 -20.49
N TYR A 28 -14.52 2.62 -21.58
CA TYR A 28 -15.30 3.26 -22.63
C TYR A 28 -16.57 3.95 -22.13
N HIS A 29 -17.32 3.34 -21.24
CA HIS A 29 -18.57 3.93 -20.73
C HIS A 29 -18.36 5.26 -20.00
N TYR A 30 -17.23 5.41 -19.33
CA TYR A 30 -16.89 6.62 -18.57
C TYR A 30 -16.19 7.68 -19.44
N TYR A 31 -15.42 7.25 -20.45
CA TYR A 31 -14.51 8.15 -21.18
C TYR A 31 -14.96 8.56 -22.58
N LYS A 32 -16.09 8.04 -23.06
CA LYS A 32 -16.56 8.34 -24.42
C LYS A 32 -16.74 9.83 -24.71
N ASN A 33 -16.92 10.63 -23.66
CA ASN A 33 -17.13 12.09 -23.73
C ASN A 33 -15.91 12.89 -23.25
N LEU A 34 -14.87 12.24 -22.70
CA LEU A 34 -13.70 12.94 -22.19
C LEU A 34 -12.76 13.37 -23.30
N THR A 35 -12.22 14.56 -23.15
CA THR A 35 -11.07 15.03 -23.88
C THR A 35 -9.79 14.74 -23.09
N PHE A 36 -8.77 14.24 -23.77
CA PHE A 36 -7.50 13.86 -23.17
C PHE A 36 -6.39 14.77 -23.66
N ASP A 37 -5.67 15.41 -22.75
CA ASP A 37 -4.46 16.15 -23.03
C ASP A 37 -3.24 15.42 -22.45
N TYR A 38 -2.29 15.09 -23.31
CA TYR A 38 -1.01 14.48 -23.00
C TYR A 38 0.14 15.14 -23.79
N SER A 39 -0.10 16.39 -24.21
CA SER A 39 0.86 17.17 -25.01
C SER A 39 2.16 17.49 -24.26
N SER A 40 2.12 17.46 -22.92
CA SER A 40 3.29 17.64 -22.05
C SER A 40 4.09 16.36 -21.79
N CYS A 41 3.57 15.19 -22.26
CA CYS A 41 4.22 13.90 -22.06
C CYS A 41 5.29 13.65 -23.13
N SER A 42 6.29 12.80 -22.83
CA SER A 42 7.22 12.32 -23.85
C SER A 42 6.49 11.48 -24.92
N ASP A 43 7.11 11.35 -26.09
CA ASP A 43 6.55 10.58 -27.21
C ASP A 43 6.15 9.15 -26.79
N GLU A 44 6.97 8.48 -26.00
CA GLU A 44 6.69 7.13 -25.51
C GLU A 44 5.43 7.08 -24.61
N TRP A 45 5.19 8.11 -23.81
CA TRP A 45 4.00 8.20 -22.98
C TRP A 45 2.79 8.63 -23.78
N ALA A 46 2.95 9.56 -24.70
CA ALA A 46 1.89 9.96 -25.64
C ALA A 46 1.40 8.77 -26.45
N ASP A 47 2.31 7.94 -26.96
CA ASP A 47 1.98 6.68 -27.67
C ASP A 47 1.24 5.69 -26.76
N ALA A 48 1.70 5.50 -25.53
CA ALA A 48 1.06 4.59 -24.58
C ALA A 48 -0.36 5.04 -24.20
N ILE A 49 -0.56 6.34 -23.95
CA ILE A 49 -1.87 6.93 -23.66
C ILE A 49 -2.79 6.83 -24.88
N SER A 50 -2.30 7.23 -26.05
CA SER A 50 -3.05 7.11 -27.31
C SER A 50 -3.44 5.65 -27.62
N GLN A 51 -2.52 4.73 -27.39
CA GLN A 51 -2.79 3.28 -27.55
C GLN A 51 -3.85 2.82 -26.53
N ALA A 52 -3.75 3.19 -25.27
CA ALA A 52 -4.75 2.84 -24.25
C ALA A 52 -6.14 3.36 -24.63
N ILE A 53 -6.24 4.62 -25.06
CA ILE A 53 -7.49 5.22 -25.53
C ILE A 53 -8.02 4.51 -26.79
N SER A 54 -7.14 4.09 -27.71
CA SER A 54 -7.52 3.40 -28.93
C SER A 54 -7.95 1.94 -28.71
N LEU A 55 -7.39 1.27 -27.69
CA LEU A 55 -7.75 -0.09 -27.29
C LEU A 55 -9.20 -0.21 -26.83
N ILE A 56 -9.76 0.89 -26.35
CA ILE A 56 -11.18 1.02 -26.06
C ILE A 56 -12.04 0.70 -27.33
N LYS A 57 -11.45 0.82 -28.52
CA LYS A 57 -12.10 0.61 -29.83
C LYS A 57 -11.62 -0.62 -30.60
N ALA A 58 -10.53 -1.28 -30.18
CA ALA A 58 -9.89 -2.36 -30.93
C ALA A 58 -9.41 -3.49 -30.03
N GLN A 59 -9.84 -4.72 -30.29
CA GLN A 59 -9.40 -5.92 -29.58
C GLN A 59 -7.95 -6.26 -29.94
N LYS A 60 -6.99 -5.89 -29.11
CA LYS A 60 -5.59 -6.36 -29.18
C LYS A 60 -5.31 -7.33 -28.04
N THR A 61 -4.47 -8.32 -28.29
CA THR A 61 -4.12 -9.38 -27.33
C THR A 61 -2.79 -9.15 -26.63
N GLU A 62 -1.95 -8.25 -27.14
CA GLU A 62 -0.67 -7.89 -26.56
C GLU A 62 -0.57 -6.38 -26.43
N ILE A 63 -0.31 -5.92 -25.22
CA ILE A 63 -0.10 -4.51 -24.88
C ILE A 63 1.16 -4.37 -24.03
N PRO A 64 1.95 -3.31 -24.26
CA PRO A 64 3.08 -2.99 -23.40
C PRO A 64 2.64 -2.71 -21.96
N ALA A 65 3.53 -2.97 -20.99
CA ALA A 65 3.27 -2.72 -19.57
C ALA A 65 2.92 -1.24 -19.29
N ARG A 66 3.52 -0.29 -20.02
CA ARG A 66 3.19 1.14 -19.94
C ARG A 66 1.75 1.43 -20.36
N THR A 67 1.28 0.84 -21.43
CA THR A 67 -0.12 0.96 -21.88
C THR A 67 -1.08 0.31 -20.88
N MET A 68 -0.71 -0.84 -20.28
CA MET A 68 -1.46 -1.47 -19.21
C MET A 68 -1.54 -0.57 -17.97
N ALA A 69 -0.46 0.13 -17.63
CA ALA A 69 -0.45 1.09 -16.52
C ALA A 69 -1.46 2.21 -16.74
N VAL A 70 -1.55 2.76 -17.95
CA VAL A 70 -2.55 3.78 -18.31
C VAL A 70 -3.96 3.22 -18.19
N LEU A 71 -4.26 2.03 -18.73
CA LEU A 71 -5.58 1.40 -18.62
C LEU A 71 -5.96 1.14 -17.17
N THR A 72 -5.03 0.61 -16.39
CA THR A 72 -5.21 0.36 -14.94
C THR A 72 -5.48 1.66 -14.20
N PHE A 73 -4.72 2.71 -14.53
CA PHE A 73 -4.88 4.02 -13.95
C PHE A 73 -6.29 4.58 -14.20
N LEU A 74 -6.73 4.54 -15.44
CA LEU A 74 -8.06 4.97 -15.84
C LEU A 74 -9.15 4.14 -15.13
N GLU A 75 -9.02 2.83 -15.05
CA GLU A 75 -9.96 1.93 -14.37
C GLU A 75 -10.08 2.27 -12.87
N ILE A 76 -8.95 2.40 -12.17
CA ILE A 76 -8.95 2.66 -10.73
C ILE A 76 -9.51 4.05 -10.43
N CYS A 77 -9.07 5.07 -11.16
CA CYS A 77 -9.44 6.46 -10.86
C CYS A 77 -10.91 6.77 -11.14
N PHE A 78 -11.50 6.15 -12.15
CA PHE A 78 -12.80 6.60 -12.64
C PHE A 78 -13.88 5.52 -12.63
N CYS A 79 -13.53 4.24 -12.84
CA CYS A 79 -14.55 3.19 -12.96
C CYS A 79 -14.88 2.55 -11.62
N GLN A 80 -13.94 2.52 -10.69
CA GLN A 80 -14.11 1.83 -9.41
C GLN A 80 -14.42 2.76 -8.24
N GLY A 81 -14.45 4.08 -8.47
CA GLY A 81 -14.74 5.06 -7.44
C GLY A 81 -13.82 4.95 -6.22
N TRP A 82 -12.54 4.60 -6.46
CA TRP A 82 -11.54 4.40 -5.41
C TRP A 82 -11.86 3.23 -4.45
N ASN A 83 -12.61 2.22 -4.92
CA ASN A 83 -12.89 1.04 -4.12
C ASN A 83 -11.65 0.14 -4.03
N ASP A 84 -11.10 0.06 -2.83
CA ASP A 84 -9.83 -0.56 -2.49
C ASP A 84 -9.73 -2.08 -2.78
N GLU A 85 -10.81 -2.83 -2.64
CA GLU A 85 -10.78 -4.29 -2.85
C GLU A 85 -10.62 -4.64 -4.32
N THR A 86 -11.34 -3.94 -5.19
CA THR A 86 -11.30 -4.18 -6.64
C THR A 86 -9.96 -3.81 -7.27
N SER A 87 -9.24 -2.81 -6.75
CA SER A 87 -7.91 -2.45 -7.25
C SER A 87 -6.86 -3.54 -6.97
N SER A 88 -6.94 -4.19 -5.81
CA SER A 88 -6.07 -5.32 -5.48
C SER A 88 -6.33 -6.53 -6.35
N GLU A 89 -7.60 -6.84 -6.65
CA GLU A 89 -8.00 -7.94 -7.54
C GLU A 89 -7.50 -7.71 -8.97
N LEU A 90 -7.49 -6.47 -9.43
CA LEU A 90 -6.98 -6.13 -10.76
C LEU A 90 -5.50 -6.48 -10.91
N LEU A 91 -4.67 -6.24 -9.90
CA LEU A 91 -3.27 -6.67 -9.95
C LEU A 91 -3.14 -8.20 -9.97
N ASP A 92 -3.93 -8.92 -9.17
CA ASP A 92 -3.95 -10.39 -9.19
C ASP A 92 -4.28 -10.93 -10.60
N GLU A 93 -5.19 -10.29 -11.31
CA GLU A 93 -5.52 -10.63 -12.69
C GLU A 93 -4.39 -10.32 -13.68
N ILE A 94 -3.72 -9.17 -13.56
CA ILE A 94 -2.56 -8.82 -14.38
C ILE A 94 -1.44 -9.86 -14.16
N VAL A 95 -1.13 -10.19 -12.91
CA VAL A 95 -0.11 -11.20 -12.58
C VAL A 95 -0.49 -12.57 -13.15
N SER A 96 -1.75 -13.01 -13.00
CA SER A 96 -2.18 -14.32 -13.50
C SER A 96 -2.18 -14.41 -15.02
N THR A 97 -2.38 -13.27 -15.69
CA THR A 97 -2.50 -13.20 -17.15
C THR A 97 -1.16 -13.03 -17.86
N PHE A 98 -0.32 -12.13 -17.34
CA PHE A 98 0.91 -11.70 -18.00
C PHE A 98 2.20 -12.08 -17.23
N GLY A 99 2.07 -12.52 -15.99
CA GLY A 99 3.19 -12.83 -15.11
C GLY A 99 3.61 -11.65 -14.24
N ILE A 100 4.41 -11.98 -13.21
CA ILE A 100 4.78 -11.02 -12.17
C ILE A 100 5.77 -9.96 -12.67
N GLU A 101 6.69 -10.30 -13.58
CA GLU A 101 7.63 -9.34 -14.13
C GLU A 101 6.93 -8.23 -14.92
N TYR A 102 5.95 -8.61 -15.74
CA TYR A 102 5.11 -7.65 -16.45
C TYR A 102 4.28 -6.79 -15.49
N ALA A 103 3.70 -7.39 -14.45
CA ALA A 103 2.96 -6.67 -13.43
C ALA A 103 3.86 -5.69 -12.65
N THR A 104 5.12 -6.06 -12.38
CA THR A 104 6.12 -5.17 -11.77
C THR A 104 6.37 -3.94 -12.64
N GLU A 105 6.59 -4.13 -13.94
CA GLU A 105 6.73 -3.01 -14.89
C GLU A 105 5.47 -2.14 -14.95
N THR A 106 4.29 -2.78 -14.95
CA THR A 106 3.00 -2.06 -14.91
C THR A 106 2.90 -1.17 -13.67
N VAL A 107 3.29 -1.66 -12.49
CA VAL A 107 3.29 -0.89 -11.25
C VAL A 107 4.30 0.26 -11.30
N ILE A 108 5.50 0.02 -11.83
CA ILE A 108 6.53 1.07 -12.01
C ILE A 108 5.99 2.21 -12.89
N PHE A 109 5.39 1.89 -14.02
CA PHE A 109 4.80 2.89 -14.90
C PHE A 109 3.58 3.56 -14.28
N TRP A 110 2.75 2.81 -13.54
CA TRP A 110 1.59 3.35 -12.84
C TRP A 110 1.99 4.43 -11.82
N TRP A 111 3.12 4.25 -11.12
CA TRP A 111 3.65 5.27 -10.21
C TRP A 111 4.15 6.55 -10.89
N GLN A 112 4.46 6.49 -12.17
CA GLN A 112 4.90 7.66 -12.93
C GLN A 112 3.74 8.51 -13.46
N ILE A 113 2.51 7.96 -13.52
CA ILE A 113 1.35 8.66 -14.07
C ILE A 113 0.77 9.61 -13.04
N ASP A 114 0.54 10.85 -13.47
CA ASP A 114 -0.19 11.88 -12.76
C ASP A 114 -1.25 12.50 -13.66
N PHE A 115 -2.28 13.18 -13.07
CA PHE A 115 -3.34 13.80 -13.85
C PHE A 115 -3.95 15.01 -13.12
N ASP A 116 -4.56 15.86 -13.90
CA ASP A 116 -5.52 16.87 -13.45
C ASP A 116 -6.85 16.66 -14.19
N PHE A 117 -7.96 16.77 -13.49
CA PHE A 117 -9.27 16.57 -14.08
C PHE A 117 -10.15 17.80 -13.87
N ASP A 118 -10.52 18.45 -14.99
CA ASP A 118 -11.50 19.52 -14.98
C ASP A 118 -12.91 18.94 -15.15
N TYR A 119 -13.70 18.99 -14.06
CA TYR A 119 -15.06 18.49 -14.03
C TYR A 119 -16.04 19.31 -14.89
N LYS A 120 -15.72 20.56 -15.22
CA LYS A 120 -16.62 21.44 -16.00
C LYS A 120 -16.53 21.13 -17.49
N ASP A 121 -15.29 20.92 -17.97
CA ASP A 121 -15.01 20.71 -19.38
C ASP A 121 -14.84 19.24 -19.75
N GLU A 122 -15.03 18.33 -18.77
CA GLU A 122 -14.78 16.87 -18.92
C GLU A 122 -13.39 16.63 -19.55
N HIS A 123 -12.37 17.33 -19.03
CA HIS A 123 -11.03 17.35 -19.57
C HIS A 123 -10.04 16.68 -18.61
N LEU A 124 -9.27 15.70 -19.11
CA LEU A 124 -8.26 14.97 -18.37
C LEU A 124 -6.87 15.29 -18.95
N THR A 125 -6.03 15.93 -18.15
CA THR A 125 -4.63 16.21 -18.50
C THR A 125 -3.72 15.22 -17.80
N PHE A 126 -2.89 14.51 -18.56
CA PHE A 126 -1.87 13.60 -18.04
C PHE A 126 -0.55 14.33 -17.78
N PHE A 127 0.09 13.97 -16.69
CA PHE A 127 1.45 14.38 -16.34
C PHE A 127 2.28 13.14 -16.00
N ILE A 128 3.58 13.22 -16.24
CA ILE A 128 4.51 12.14 -15.91
C ILE A 128 5.51 12.64 -14.89
N ASN A 129 5.68 11.91 -13.78
CA ASN A 129 6.60 12.25 -12.69
C ASN A 129 6.40 13.67 -12.12
N TYR A 130 5.16 14.08 -12.00
CA TYR A 130 4.85 15.42 -11.53
C TYR A 130 5.26 15.60 -10.05
N ALA A 131 6.03 16.66 -9.78
CA ALA A 131 6.67 16.89 -8.48
C ALA A 131 5.80 17.70 -7.48
N ASP A 132 4.59 18.16 -7.86
CA ASP A 132 3.77 19.01 -7.01
C ASP A 132 2.99 18.20 -5.97
N SER A 133 3.48 18.27 -4.73
CA SER A 133 2.91 17.58 -3.57
C SER A 133 1.49 18.03 -3.19
N SER A 134 1.08 19.22 -3.58
CA SER A 134 -0.23 19.78 -3.17
C SER A 134 -1.41 19.05 -3.81
N LYS A 135 -1.19 18.46 -4.98
CA LYS A 135 -2.21 17.68 -5.72
C LYS A 135 -2.24 16.20 -5.37
N ASP A 136 -1.23 15.71 -4.69
CA ASP A 136 -1.08 14.28 -4.30
C ASP A 136 -2.04 13.85 -3.16
N SER A 137 -2.79 14.79 -2.58
CA SER A 137 -3.67 14.51 -1.43
C SER A 137 -4.79 13.50 -1.75
N TYR A 138 -5.27 13.45 -2.97
CA TYR A 138 -6.32 12.50 -3.40
C TYR A 138 -5.78 11.08 -3.67
N ARG A 139 -4.47 10.92 -3.89
CA ARG A 139 -3.85 9.64 -4.25
C ARG A 139 -3.23 8.91 -3.08
N ARG A 140 -3.03 9.59 -1.95
CA ARG A 140 -2.36 9.05 -0.76
C ARG A 140 -2.97 7.77 -0.22
N ASN A 141 -4.23 7.49 -0.54
CA ASN A 141 -4.98 6.38 0.03
C ASN A 141 -5.11 5.16 -0.90
N ASN A 142 -4.57 5.17 -2.13
CA ASN A 142 -4.87 4.13 -3.11
C ASN A 142 -3.66 3.31 -3.59
N ASP A 143 -2.67 3.17 -2.71
CA ASP A 143 -1.50 2.33 -3.01
C ASP A 143 -1.77 0.82 -2.87
N LYS A 144 -3.00 0.42 -2.56
CA LYS A 144 -3.36 -1.00 -2.42
C LYS A 144 -3.11 -1.79 -3.70
N PHE A 145 -3.28 -1.16 -4.87
CA PHE A 145 -2.92 -1.77 -6.14
C PHE A 145 -1.44 -2.13 -6.18
N SER A 146 -0.56 -1.17 -5.93
CA SER A 146 0.88 -1.40 -5.98
C SER A 146 1.37 -2.27 -4.83
N LEU A 147 0.83 -2.08 -3.63
CA LEU A 147 1.19 -2.88 -2.46
C LEU A 147 0.77 -4.35 -2.59
N ARG A 148 -0.25 -4.65 -3.39
CA ARG A 148 -0.63 -6.03 -3.70
C ARG A 148 0.51 -6.80 -4.40
N LEU A 149 1.38 -6.09 -5.13
CA LEU A 149 2.57 -6.69 -5.76
C LEU A 149 3.48 -7.37 -4.73
N ARG A 150 3.61 -6.81 -3.51
CA ARG A 150 4.41 -7.41 -2.43
C ARG A 150 4.01 -8.86 -2.16
N LYS A 151 2.71 -9.17 -2.18
CA LYS A 151 2.21 -10.53 -1.99
C LYS A 151 2.74 -11.49 -3.07
N HIS A 152 2.70 -11.06 -4.32
CA HIS A 152 3.19 -11.87 -5.43
C HIS A 152 4.72 -12.02 -5.40
N LEU A 153 5.44 -10.94 -5.08
CA LEU A 153 6.89 -10.98 -4.89
C LEU A 153 7.32 -11.96 -3.80
N SER A 154 6.55 -12.02 -2.68
CA SER A 154 6.85 -12.94 -1.58
C SER A 154 6.73 -14.43 -1.98
N LEU A 155 5.96 -14.74 -3.01
CA LEU A 155 5.70 -16.08 -3.50
C LEU A 155 6.47 -16.44 -4.77
N ALA A 156 7.16 -15.46 -5.36
CA ALA A 156 7.93 -15.66 -6.59
C ALA A 156 9.15 -16.58 -6.35
N GLU A 157 9.50 -17.32 -7.39
CA GLU A 157 10.75 -18.05 -7.43
C GLU A 157 11.94 -17.08 -7.37
N GLU A 158 13.11 -17.56 -6.92
CA GLU A 158 14.26 -16.70 -6.63
C GLU A 158 14.70 -15.86 -7.84
N GLU A 159 14.85 -16.48 -9.00
CA GLU A 159 15.28 -15.81 -10.23
C GLU A 159 14.27 -14.73 -10.66
N VAL A 160 13.00 -15.06 -10.63
CA VAL A 160 11.91 -14.13 -10.99
C VAL A 160 11.85 -12.97 -10.01
N TRP A 161 12.02 -13.26 -8.72
CA TRP A 161 12.08 -12.22 -7.68
C TRP A 161 13.25 -11.27 -7.91
N GLN A 162 14.46 -11.79 -8.16
CA GLN A 162 15.65 -10.99 -8.44
C GLN A 162 15.45 -10.08 -9.66
N ASN A 163 14.82 -10.59 -10.72
CA ASN A 163 14.51 -9.79 -11.90
C ASN A 163 13.54 -8.66 -11.59
N CYS A 164 12.49 -8.91 -10.80
CA CYS A 164 11.54 -7.88 -10.36
C CYS A 164 12.22 -6.81 -9.49
N ILE A 165 13.05 -7.23 -8.54
CA ILE A 165 13.80 -6.32 -7.67
C ILE A 165 14.77 -5.46 -8.48
N ALA A 166 15.50 -6.04 -9.42
CA ALA A 166 16.38 -5.28 -10.30
C ALA A 166 15.63 -4.19 -11.08
N LYS A 167 14.44 -4.50 -11.61
CA LYS A 167 13.60 -3.52 -12.30
C LYS A 167 13.15 -2.38 -11.36
N LEU A 168 12.74 -2.70 -10.13
CA LEU A 168 12.33 -1.71 -9.14
C LEU A 168 13.49 -0.78 -8.74
N LEU A 169 14.69 -1.33 -8.52
CA LEU A 169 15.86 -0.54 -8.18
C LEU A 169 16.31 0.38 -9.32
N VAL A 170 16.26 -0.10 -10.56
CA VAL A 170 16.56 0.72 -11.74
C VAL A 170 15.56 1.87 -11.90
N ALA A 171 14.29 1.63 -11.60
CA ALA A 171 13.26 2.64 -11.72
C ALA A 171 13.24 3.67 -10.57
N LEU A 172 13.84 3.36 -9.42
CA LEU A 172 13.79 4.18 -8.21
C LEU A 172 14.16 5.67 -8.44
N PRO A 173 15.24 6.02 -9.18
CA PRO A 173 15.59 7.41 -9.43
C PRO A 173 14.55 8.19 -10.24
N ASP A 174 13.81 7.49 -11.10
CA ASP A 174 12.84 8.08 -12.03
C ASP A 174 11.41 8.20 -11.44
N ILE A 175 11.22 7.74 -10.20
CA ILE A 175 9.93 7.81 -9.51
C ILE A 175 9.91 9.03 -8.58
N SER A 176 8.76 9.70 -8.51
CA SER A 176 8.60 10.87 -7.65
C SER A 176 8.99 10.58 -6.19
N LEU A 177 9.57 11.58 -5.51
CA LEU A 177 10.07 11.44 -4.14
C LEU A 177 9.01 10.89 -3.17
N TYR A 178 7.75 11.25 -3.38
CA TYR A 178 6.62 10.81 -2.55
C TYR A 178 6.27 9.33 -2.70
N ARG A 179 6.69 8.70 -3.80
CA ARG A 179 6.38 7.29 -4.11
C ARG A 179 7.57 6.35 -3.90
N GLN A 180 8.78 6.88 -3.77
CA GLN A 180 9.98 6.08 -3.51
C GLN A 180 9.86 5.20 -2.25
N PRO A 181 9.23 5.65 -1.14
CA PRO A 181 8.99 4.78 0.01
C PRO A 181 8.21 3.50 -0.31
N LEU A 182 7.28 3.54 -1.28
CA LEU A 182 6.52 2.36 -1.68
C LEU A 182 7.40 1.27 -2.29
N ILE A 183 8.47 1.65 -3.00
CA ILE A 183 9.43 0.69 -3.56
C ILE A 183 10.10 -0.11 -2.44
N ALA A 184 10.59 0.55 -1.40
CA ALA A 184 11.23 -0.13 -0.27
C ALA A 184 10.27 -1.09 0.45
N ILE A 185 8.98 -0.74 0.55
CA ILE A 185 7.98 -1.62 1.14
C ILE A 185 7.76 -2.89 0.31
N LEU A 186 7.92 -2.82 -1.00
CA LEU A 186 7.83 -4.00 -1.84
C LEU A 186 8.98 -4.98 -1.66
N MET A 187 10.12 -4.53 -1.11
CA MET A 187 11.33 -5.32 -0.94
C MET A 187 11.90 -5.25 0.49
N PRO A 188 11.12 -5.63 1.53
CA PRO A 188 11.58 -5.57 2.92
C PRO A 188 12.76 -6.52 3.21
N GLU A 189 13.08 -7.44 2.30
CA GLU A 189 14.27 -8.29 2.36
C GLU A 189 15.56 -7.52 2.11
N ILE A 190 15.47 -6.26 1.65
CA ILE A 190 16.60 -5.36 1.38
C ILE A 190 16.38 -4.05 2.15
N PRO A 191 16.50 -4.07 3.48
CA PRO A 191 16.21 -2.91 4.33
C PRO A 191 17.12 -1.71 4.03
N GLU A 192 18.30 -1.94 3.42
CA GLU A 192 19.23 -0.90 3.01
C GLU A 192 18.60 0.11 2.07
N VAL A 193 17.66 -0.32 1.22
CA VAL A 193 16.91 0.58 0.32
C VAL A 193 16.05 1.56 1.12
N ALA A 194 15.38 1.08 2.18
CA ALA A 194 14.62 1.94 3.07
C ALA A 194 15.51 2.93 3.81
N HIS A 195 16.66 2.48 4.30
CA HIS A 195 17.64 3.32 4.99
C HIS A 195 18.14 4.44 4.05
N GLU A 196 18.55 4.10 2.84
CA GLU A 196 19.02 5.08 1.85
C GLU A 196 17.94 6.12 1.53
N ILE A 197 16.69 5.68 1.30
CA ILE A 197 15.57 6.58 1.00
C ILE A 197 15.33 7.53 2.18
N VAL A 198 15.29 7.05 3.41
CA VAL A 198 15.10 7.88 4.60
C VAL A 198 16.22 8.90 4.72
N HIS A 199 17.48 8.46 4.68
CA HIS A 199 18.65 9.35 4.81
C HIS A 199 18.71 10.42 3.75
N ARG A 200 18.26 10.12 2.54
CA ARG A 200 18.24 11.06 1.43
C ARG A 200 17.06 12.04 1.51
N LEU A 201 15.86 11.56 1.85
CA LEU A 201 14.65 12.36 1.73
C LEU A 201 14.33 13.19 2.98
N HIS A 202 14.71 12.75 4.19
CA HIS A 202 14.38 13.48 5.41
C HIS A 202 14.94 14.91 5.47
N GLN A 203 15.99 15.22 4.69
CA GLN A 203 16.63 16.54 4.63
C GLN A 203 16.14 17.39 3.46
N VAL A 204 15.47 16.81 2.48
CA VAL A 204 15.19 17.46 1.19
C VAL A 204 13.75 17.92 1.08
N ALA A 205 12.81 17.15 1.64
CA ALA A 205 11.39 17.43 1.47
C ALA A 205 10.57 16.88 2.65
N ASP A 206 9.43 17.51 2.88
CA ASP A 206 8.39 16.95 3.73
C ASP A 206 7.68 15.82 2.97
N VAL A 207 8.15 14.59 3.14
CA VAL A 207 7.62 13.38 2.51
C VAL A 207 6.89 12.55 3.55
N PRO A 208 5.57 12.75 3.72
CA PRO A 208 4.79 12.02 4.75
C PRO A 208 4.89 10.50 4.61
N GLN A 209 5.04 10.00 3.39
CA GLN A 209 5.16 8.56 3.09
C GLN A 209 6.41 7.92 3.72
N LEU A 210 7.41 8.71 4.17
CA LEU A 210 8.56 8.16 4.90
C LEU A 210 8.13 7.40 6.16
N GLU A 211 7.02 7.81 6.80
CA GLU A 211 6.50 7.09 7.96
C GLU A 211 6.26 5.61 7.66
N MET A 212 5.87 5.27 6.45
CA MET A 212 5.62 3.88 6.04
C MET A 212 6.88 3.02 6.14
N LEU A 213 8.07 3.61 6.04
CA LEU A 213 9.34 2.89 6.13
C LEU A 213 9.65 2.39 7.54
N LYS A 214 8.90 2.82 8.56
CA LYS A 214 8.91 2.19 9.90
C LYS A 214 8.58 0.69 9.85
N LEU A 215 7.94 0.23 8.78
CA LEU A 215 7.57 -1.17 8.56
C LEU A 215 8.75 -2.05 8.15
N VAL A 216 9.73 -1.47 7.48
CA VAL A 216 10.83 -2.21 6.83
C VAL A 216 12.22 -1.78 7.32
N ALA A 217 12.34 -0.58 7.89
CA ALA A 217 13.60 -0.12 8.45
C ALA A 217 13.99 -0.93 9.70
N THR A 218 15.24 -1.37 9.75
CA THR A 218 15.81 -2.17 10.86
C THR A 218 16.93 -1.44 11.60
N ASP A 219 17.52 -0.42 10.97
CA ASP A 219 18.60 0.36 11.56
C ASP A 219 18.07 1.34 12.61
N PRO A 220 18.64 1.36 13.86
CA PRO A 220 18.18 2.22 14.94
C PRO A 220 18.22 3.72 14.61
N PHE A 221 19.24 4.17 13.88
CA PHE A 221 19.36 5.58 13.51
C PHE A 221 18.28 5.99 12.50
N THR A 222 18.00 5.13 11.52
CA THR A 222 16.90 5.35 10.59
C THR A 222 15.55 5.37 11.30
N LEU A 223 15.33 4.50 12.28
CA LEU A 223 14.10 4.48 13.07
C LEU A 223 13.95 5.76 13.91
N GLU A 224 15.04 6.28 14.50
CA GLU A 224 15.05 7.56 15.22
C GLU A 224 14.62 8.74 14.32
N ILE A 225 15.15 8.80 13.09
CA ILE A 225 14.70 9.79 12.10
C ILE A 225 13.19 9.65 11.84
N LEU A 226 12.72 8.43 11.61
CA LEU A 226 11.33 8.15 11.30
C LEU A 226 10.37 8.45 12.45
N GLU A 227 10.82 8.45 13.71
CA GLU A 227 9.98 8.83 14.86
C GLU A 227 9.46 10.27 14.77
N ASN A 228 10.17 11.15 14.06
CA ASN A 228 9.74 12.53 13.84
C ASN A 228 8.62 12.66 12.80
N TYR A 229 8.33 11.60 12.03
CA TYR A 229 7.27 11.56 11.02
C TYR A 229 6.01 10.93 11.63
N GLN A 230 4.98 11.74 11.84
CA GLN A 230 3.69 11.33 12.41
C GLN A 230 2.51 11.82 11.55
N TYR A 231 2.72 11.95 10.23
CA TYR A 231 1.75 12.57 9.32
C TYR A 231 0.65 11.62 8.85
N ILE A 232 0.92 10.32 8.84
CA ILE A 232 -0.02 9.32 8.37
C ILE A 232 -0.24 8.35 9.50
N ASP A 233 -1.50 8.15 9.87
CA ASP A 233 -1.88 7.02 10.69
C ASP A 233 -1.83 5.76 9.82
N VAL A 234 -0.62 5.24 9.64
CA VAL A 234 -0.33 4.05 8.84
C VAL A 234 -1.17 2.86 9.31
N PHE A 235 -1.44 2.79 10.61
CA PHE A 235 -2.20 1.70 11.20
C PHE A 235 -3.68 1.79 10.85
N ASN A 236 -4.23 3.00 10.77
CA ASN A 236 -5.62 3.22 10.42
C ASN A 236 -5.88 3.10 8.92
N THR A 237 -4.96 3.65 8.12
CA THR A 237 -5.15 3.77 6.68
C THR A 237 -5.04 2.42 5.96
N TYR A 238 -4.16 1.51 6.41
CA TYR A 238 -3.82 0.29 5.66
C TYR A 238 -4.33 -1.01 6.28
N GLY A 239 -5.01 -0.94 7.41
CA GLY A 239 -5.70 -2.08 8.00
C GLY A 239 -4.85 -3.01 8.88
N ALA A 240 -5.48 -4.04 9.42
CA ALA A 240 -4.88 -4.98 10.37
C ALA A 240 -3.64 -5.72 9.82
N SER A 241 -3.53 -5.88 8.50
CA SER A 241 -2.37 -6.52 7.86
C SER A 241 -1.07 -5.73 8.06
N TRP A 242 -1.16 -4.41 8.12
CA TRP A 242 -0.01 -3.54 8.38
C TRP A 242 0.46 -3.63 9.83
N SER A 243 -0.47 -3.57 10.77
CA SER A 243 -0.16 -3.75 12.19
C SER A 243 0.47 -5.12 12.46
N ALA A 244 -0.03 -6.16 11.79
CA ALA A 244 0.56 -7.50 11.87
C ALA A 244 1.96 -7.58 11.24
N THR A 245 2.20 -6.84 10.15
CA THR A 245 3.53 -6.77 9.51
C THR A 245 4.53 -6.10 10.42
N VAL A 246 4.21 -4.93 10.99
CA VAL A 246 5.07 -4.22 11.95
C VAL A 246 5.44 -5.12 13.13
N LEU A 247 4.44 -5.77 13.72
CA LEU A 247 4.66 -6.67 14.84
C LEU A 247 5.58 -7.84 14.47
N ARG A 248 5.43 -8.37 13.27
CA ARG A 248 6.26 -9.46 12.79
C ARG A 248 7.71 -9.04 12.56
N GLU A 249 7.95 -7.90 11.92
CA GLU A 249 9.29 -7.44 11.58
C GLU A 249 10.03 -6.86 12.80
N GLN A 250 9.34 -6.13 13.66
CA GLN A 250 9.92 -5.45 14.81
C GLN A 250 9.68 -6.17 16.16
N GLY A 251 8.86 -7.21 16.18
CA GLY A 251 8.57 -7.98 17.39
C GLY A 251 7.98 -7.13 18.53
N ILE A 252 8.44 -7.38 19.75
CA ILE A 252 7.95 -6.70 20.96
C ILE A 252 8.22 -5.20 20.93
N ALA A 253 9.24 -4.72 20.23
CA ALA A 253 9.54 -3.29 20.11
C ALA A 253 8.39 -2.51 19.46
N ALA A 254 7.67 -3.13 18.53
CA ALA A 254 6.49 -2.52 17.89
C ALA A 254 5.27 -2.46 18.82
N LEU A 255 5.24 -3.28 19.88
CA LEU A 255 4.05 -3.44 20.71
C LEU A 255 3.68 -2.16 21.45
N ALA A 256 4.66 -1.40 21.94
CA ALA A 256 4.43 -0.12 22.61
C ALA A 256 3.75 0.90 21.68
N ARG A 257 4.15 0.93 20.42
CA ARG A 257 3.53 1.78 19.39
C ARG A 257 2.11 1.31 19.05
N LEU A 258 1.91 0.02 18.80
CA LEU A 258 0.57 -0.52 18.55
C LEU A 258 -0.38 -0.25 19.71
N ALA A 259 0.13 -0.29 20.94
CA ALA A 259 -0.63 -0.01 22.14
C ALA A 259 -1.17 1.43 22.17
N SER A 260 -0.45 2.41 21.65
CA SER A 260 -0.91 3.81 21.57
C SER A 260 -2.08 4.02 20.60
N TYR A 261 -2.35 3.05 19.72
CA TYR A 261 -3.47 3.04 18.76
C TYR A 261 -4.50 1.95 19.08
N ALA A 262 -4.61 1.51 20.34
CA ALA A 262 -5.49 0.41 20.75
C ALA A 262 -6.97 0.66 20.46
N GLU A 263 -7.40 1.92 20.45
CA GLU A 263 -8.78 2.34 20.14
C GLU A 263 -9.15 2.12 18.67
N GLU A 264 -8.15 2.14 17.78
CA GLU A 264 -8.34 1.96 16.37
C GLU A 264 -8.64 0.50 16.03
N ASP A 265 -9.63 0.28 15.16
CA ASP A 265 -10.14 -1.06 14.87
C ASP A 265 -9.03 -2.02 14.43
N ASN A 266 -8.14 -1.57 13.56
CA ASN A 266 -7.08 -2.40 13.01
C ASN A 266 -6.01 -2.79 14.04
N CYS A 267 -5.60 -1.85 14.90
CA CYS A 267 -4.62 -2.11 15.96
C CYS A 267 -5.23 -2.94 17.08
N GLY A 268 -6.42 -2.60 17.54
CA GLY A 268 -7.12 -3.36 18.56
C GLY A 268 -7.39 -4.81 18.16
N ASP A 269 -7.68 -5.07 16.89
CA ASP A 269 -7.88 -6.42 16.37
C ASP A 269 -6.58 -7.25 16.31
N VAL A 270 -5.44 -6.61 16.13
CA VAL A 270 -4.13 -7.26 16.25
C VAL A 270 -3.76 -7.47 17.71
N LEU A 271 -3.91 -6.45 18.55
CA LEU A 271 -3.57 -6.53 19.99
C LEU A 271 -4.31 -7.66 20.71
N LYS A 272 -5.61 -7.90 20.38
CA LYS A 272 -6.39 -9.01 21.01
C LYS A 272 -5.82 -10.41 20.71
N CYS A 273 -4.96 -10.53 19.68
CA CYS A 273 -4.35 -11.80 19.28
C CYS A 273 -2.95 -12.00 19.87
N ILE A 274 -2.46 -11.06 20.70
CA ILE A 274 -1.10 -11.09 21.23
C ILE A 274 -1.08 -11.56 22.69
N ASN A 275 -0.36 -12.67 22.93
CA ASN A 275 -0.13 -13.19 24.29
C ASN A 275 0.99 -12.39 25.00
N HIS A 276 0.71 -11.14 25.34
CA HIS A 276 1.66 -10.29 26.04
C HIS A 276 0.95 -9.29 26.97
N PRO A 277 1.40 -9.09 28.21
CA PRO A 277 0.75 -8.16 29.17
C PRO A 277 0.58 -6.73 28.63
N LEU A 278 1.57 -6.18 27.91
CA LEU A 278 1.47 -4.83 27.31
C LEU A 278 0.31 -4.69 26.32
N ALA A 279 0.03 -5.71 25.50
CA ALA A 279 -1.08 -5.67 24.58
C ALA A 279 -2.42 -5.62 25.32
N ILE A 280 -2.51 -6.38 26.38
CA ILE A 280 -3.73 -6.46 27.19
C ILE A 280 -3.90 -5.19 28.04
N THR A 281 -2.82 -4.63 28.60
CA THR A 281 -2.86 -3.35 29.30
C THR A 281 -3.40 -2.25 28.39
N ALA A 282 -2.95 -2.18 27.13
CA ALA A 282 -3.45 -1.21 26.17
C ALA A 282 -4.96 -1.38 25.89
N LEU A 283 -5.44 -2.63 25.80
CA LEU A 283 -6.87 -2.91 25.65
C LEU A 283 -7.66 -2.56 26.90
N ILE A 284 -7.10 -2.72 28.11
CA ILE A 284 -7.73 -2.32 29.38
C ILE A 284 -7.88 -0.80 29.41
N GLU A 285 -6.83 -0.05 29.10
CA GLU A 285 -6.84 1.42 29.09
C GLU A 285 -7.84 1.96 28.06
N ALA A 286 -7.88 1.38 26.86
CA ALA A 286 -8.82 1.77 25.81
C ALA A 286 -10.28 1.34 26.08
N ALA A 287 -10.50 0.29 26.87
CA ALA A 287 -11.84 -0.22 27.18
C ALA A 287 -12.70 0.74 28.03
N ASP A 288 -12.06 1.67 28.76
CA ASP A 288 -12.77 2.67 29.56
C ASP A 288 -13.56 3.67 28.65
N THR A 289 -13.07 3.90 27.43
CA THR A 289 -13.64 4.88 26.48
C THR A 289 -14.30 4.22 25.27
N ASN A 290 -13.91 3.00 24.92
CA ASN A 290 -14.34 2.35 23.68
C ASN A 290 -14.92 0.94 23.94
N LYS A 291 -16.23 0.78 23.69
CA LYS A 291 -16.95 -0.51 23.83
C LYS A 291 -16.32 -1.65 23.03
N ARG A 292 -15.82 -1.37 21.82
CA ARG A 292 -15.17 -2.41 20.99
C ARG A 292 -13.86 -2.90 21.62
N CYS A 293 -13.12 -2.01 22.28
CA CYS A 293 -11.92 -2.42 23.02
C CYS A 293 -12.25 -3.30 24.20
N TYR A 294 -13.37 -3.08 24.89
CA TYR A 294 -13.87 -3.99 25.92
C TYR A 294 -14.21 -5.40 25.35
N GLU A 295 -14.86 -5.48 24.20
CA GLU A 295 -15.15 -6.76 23.54
C GLU A 295 -13.86 -7.49 23.13
N ARG A 296 -12.85 -6.75 22.65
CA ARG A 296 -11.51 -7.28 22.33
C ARG A 296 -10.77 -7.77 23.57
N LEU A 297 -10.87 -7.04 24.69
CA LEU A 297 -10.31 -7.43 25.97
C LEU A 297 -10.90 -8.75 26.46
N ILE A 298 -12.22 -8.94 26.37
CA ILE A 298 -12.86 -10.22 26.74
C ILE A 298 -12.28 -11.37 25.91
N LYS A 299 -12.19 -11.21 24.59
CA LYS A 299 -11.62 -12.23 23.71
C LYS A 299 -10.16 -12.52 24.01
N SER A 300 -9.38 -11.48 24.35
CA SER A 300 -7.99 -11.63 24.76
C SER A 300 -7.89 -12.40 26.08
N ALA A 301 -8.78 -12.13 27.04
CA ALA A 301 -8.83 -12.82 28.33
C ALA A 301 -9.17 -14.30 28.19
N GLU A 302 -10.09 -14.64 27.28
CA GLU A 302 -10.44 -16.03 26.95
C GLU A 302 -9.25 -16.80 26.35
N ASN A 303 -8.50 -16.16 25.46
CA ASN A 303 -7.38 -16.77 24.76
C ASN A 303 -6.08 -16.80 25.60
N PHE A 304 -5.84 -15.77 26.43
CA PHE A 304 -4.59 -15.54 27.15
C PHE A 304 -4.81 -15.21 28.63
N PRO A 305 -5.42 -16.10 29.43
CA PRO A 305 -5.81 -15.80 30.81
C PRO A 305 -4.64 -15.38 31.70
N SER A 306 -3.48 -16.01 31.55
CA SER A 306 -2.31 -15.69 32.38
C SER A 306 -1.78 -14.28 32.13
N ALA A 307 -1.68 -13.87 30.87
CA ALA A 307 -1.24 -12.52 30.51
C ALA A 307 -2.28 -11.48 30.94
N THR A 308 -3.57 -11.82 30.88
CA THR A 308 -4.66 -10.96 31.36
C THR A 308 -4.62 -10.73 32.84
N ILE A 309 -4.38 -11.78 33.64
CA ILE A 309 -4.22 -11.65 35.09
C ILE A 309 -3.02 -10.76 35.42
N ALA A 310 -1.89 -10.94 34.74
CA ALA A 310 -0.71 -10.12 34.94
C ALA A 310 -0.99 -8.62 34.63
N ALA A 311 -1.64 -8.35 33.50
CA ALA A 311 -1.99 -6.98 33.12
C ALA A 311 -3.00 -6.31 34.06
N LEU A 312 -4.02 -7.06 34.53
CA LEU A 312 -4.99 -6.56 35.51
C LEU A 312 -4.35 -6.29 36.87
N ALA A 313 -3.45 -7.15 37.33
CA ALA A 313 -2.72 -6.95 38.58
C ALA A 313 -1.89 -5.66 38.53
N GLU A 314 -1.18 -5.42 37.43
CA GLU A 314 -0.42 -4.19 37.22
C GLU A 314 -1.31 -2.93 37.15
N ALA A 315 -2.45 -3.01 36.46
CA ALA A 315 -3.41 -1.92 36.37
C ALA A 315 -4.01 -1.54 37.75
N LEU A 316 -4.27 -2.54 38.59
CA LEU A 316 -4.77 -2.31 39.97
C LEU A 316 -3.74 -1.58 40.84
N VAL A 317 -2.48 -1.99 40.77
CA VAL A 317 -1.37 -1.32 41.52
C VAL A 317 -1.25 0.15 41.11
N LYS A 318 -1.24 0.43 39.79
CA LYS A 318 -1.17 1.81 39.27
C LYS A 318 -2.36 2.67 39.70
N LYS A 319 -3.53 2.08 39.96
CA LYS A 319 -4.73 2.81 40.38
C LYS A 319 -4.68 3.15 41.89
N ASP A 320 -4.09 2.30 42.68
CA ASP A 320 -3.90 2.56 44.12
C ASP A 320 -2.83 3.62 44.40
N ASP A 321 -1.76 3.67 43.60
CA ASP A 321 -0.72 4.69 43.70
C ASP A 321 -1.20 6.11 43.33
N LYS A 322 -2.34 6.24 42.62
CA LYS A 322 -2.94 7.53 42.25
C LYS A 322 -3.97 8.03 43.26
N ARG A 323 -4.27 7.27 44.32
CA ARG A 323 -5.13 7.66 45.44
C ARG A 323 -4.31 8.13 46.62
#